data_7303cc4cdbd2a9efeeda70f7f000432a
#
_entry.id   7303cc4cdbd2a9efeeda70f7f000432a
#
_cell.length_a   1.000
_cell.length_b   1.000
_cell.length_c   1.000
_cell.angle_alpha   90.00
_cell.angle_beta   90.00
_cell.angle_gamma   90.00
#
_symmetry.space_group_name_H-M   'P 1'
#
loop_
_entity.id
_entity.type
_entity.pdbx_description
1 polymer ?
#
loop_
_entity_poly.entity_id
_entity_poly.type
_entity_poly.pdbx_seq_one_letter_code
_entity_poly.pdbx_strand_id
1 'polypeptide(L)'
;MADTGSVHRGVAWQAQALYVRALLRLLPLLINVFRHASPKIRAEIDYLQPGYTFQLSVQGTDFAGTCRRTDAGSFKRVPPARIARDVEPGSGLPSSDPQAVTVDYVIDFRSLPFAFRCFSGGETLKQALGERAFSTRGPNDTGVALTYMFTALLKMFFGWRAAYRNAPKARRRAA
;
A
#
# COMPACT_ATOMS: atom_id res chain seq x y z
N MET A 1 27.30 -2.90 -32.03
CA MET A 1 25.83 -2.74 -31.82
C MET A 1 25.62 -2.49 -30.34
N ALA A 2 25.48 -1.23 -29.95
CA ALA A 2 25.41 -0.81 -28.56
C ALA A 2 24.02 -1.09 -27.96
N ASP A 3 24.03 -1.59 -26.76
CA ASP A 3 22.98 -2.07 -25.88
C ASP A 3 21.91 -0.97 -25.59
N THR A 4 21.00 -0.76 -26.52
CA THR A 4 19.82 0.10 -26.33
C THR A 4 18.82 -0.47 -25.33
N GLY A 5 18.93 -1.75 -24.98
CA GLY A 5 18.03 -2.43 -24.03
C GLY A 5 18.26 -2.05 -22.58
N SER A 6 19.47 -1.70 -22.17
CA SER A 6 19.82 -1.33 -20.80
C SER A 6 19.34 0.07 -20.45
N VAL A 7 19.42 1.01 -21.37
CA VAL A 7 19.02 2.41 -21.17
C VAL A 7 17.48 2.51 -21.01
N HIS A 8 16.72 1.76 -21.83
CA HIS A 8 15.25 1.75 -21.72
C HIS A 8 14.75 1.10 -20.42
N ARG A 9 15.42 0.04 -19.92
CA ARG A 9 15.10 -0.54 -18.61
C ARG A 9 15.36 0.44 -17.47
N GLY A 10 16.44 1.21 -17.55
CA GLY A 10 16.77 2.24 -16.55
C GLY A 10 15.72 3.34 -16.46
N VAL A 11 15.27 3.89 -17.57
CA VAL A 11 14.27 4.98 -17.62
C VAL A 11 12.89 4.49 -17.12
N ALA A 12 12.44 3.33 -17.57
CA ALA A 12 11.18 2.75 -17.09
C ALA A 12 11.20 2.47 -15.58
N TRP A 13 12.29 1.96 -15.06
CA TRP A 13 12.47 1.72 -13.64
C TRP A 13 12.46 3.03 -12.83
N GLN A 14 13.14 4.07 -13.30
CA GLN A 14 13.15 5.38 -12.65
C GLN A 14 11.76 6.02 -12.61
N ALA A 15 11.00 5.94 -13.69
CA ALA A 15 9.63 6.43 -13.75
C ALA A 15 8.71 5.69 -12.75
N GLN A 16 8.81 4.36 -12.68
CA GLN A 16 8.09 3.56 -11.70
C GLN A 16 8.49 3.90 -10.26
N ALA A 17 9.78 4.07 -10.01
CA ALA A 17 10.32 4.44 -8.70
C ALA A 17 9.81 5.81 -8.26
N LEU A 18 9.85 6.80 -9.14
CA LEU A 18 9.34 8.14 -8.86
C LEU A 18 7.83 8.10 -8.54
N TYR A 19 7.06 7.37 -9.35
CA TYR A 19 5.61 7.23 -9.17
C TYR A 19 5.29 6.58 -7.81
N VAL A 20 5.89 5.43 -7.50
CA VAL A 20 5.65 4.71 -6.24
C VAL A 20 6.09 5.54 -5.03
N ARG A 21 7.26 6.18 -5.11
CA ARG A 21 7.76 7.06 -4.04
C ARG A 21 6.83 8.26 -3.81
N ALA A 22 6.36 8.90 -4.87
CA ALA A 22 5.42 10.02 -4.78
C ALA A 22 4.10 9.55 -4.14
N LEU A 23 3.55 8.42 -4.58
CA LEU A 23 2.31 7.87 -4.05
C LEU A 23 2.43 7.50 -2.57
N LEU A 24 3.50 6.83 -2.15
CA LEU A 24 3.73 6.51 -0.74
C LEU A 24 3.86 7.79 0.13
N ARG A 25 4.39 8.88 -0.42
CA ARG A 25 4.46 10.17 0.29
C ARG A 25 3.09 10.84 0.41
N LEU A 26 2.28 10.75 -0.63
CA LEU A 26 0.96 11.37 -0.69
C LEU A 26 -0.15 10.52 -0.06
N LEU A 27 0.16 9.27 0.29
CA LEU A 27 -0.81 8.30 0.78
C LEU A 27 -1.70 8.83 1.93
N PRO A 28 -1.17 9.44 3.01
CA PRO A 28 -2.03 9.94 4.07
C PRO A 28 -2.96 11.06 3.60
N LEU A 29 -2.49 11.92 2.70
CA LEU A 29 -3.33 12.97 2.10
C LEU A 29 -4.47 12.34 1.28
N LEU A 30 -4.16 11.36 0.46
CA LEU A 30 -5.13 10.65 -0.36
C LEU A 30 -6.20 9.97 0.48
N ILE A 31 -5.79 9.23 1.52
CA ILE A 31 -6.73 8.59 2.45
C ILE A 31 -7.65 9.66 3.08
N ASN A 32 -7.08 10.78 3.54
CA ASN A 32 -7.85 11.86 4.16
C ASN A 32 -8.86 12.50 3.21
N VAL A 33 -8.50 12.73 1.96
CA VAL A 33 -9.42 13.27 0.94
C VAL A 33 -10.54 12.27 0.66
N PHE A 34 -10.21 11.01 0.42
CA PHE A 34 -11.20 10.01 0.02
C PHE A 34 -12.10 9.53 1.16
N ARG A 35 -11.67 9.65 2.42
CA ARG A 35 -12.56 9.38 3.57
C ARG A 35 -13.80 10.28 3.57
N HIS A 36 -13.69 11.51 3.06
CA HIS A 36 -14.83 12.43 2.94
C HIS A 36 -15.73 12.09 1.76
N ALA A 37 -15.16 11.53 0.70
CA ALA A 37 -15.87 11.19 -0.52
C ALA A 37 -16.53 9.80 -0.49
N SER A 38 -16.07 8.89 0.39
CA SER A 38 -16.54 7.50 0.44
C SER A 38 -16.92 7.06 1.85
N PRO A 39 -18.20 6.74 2.10
CA PRO A 39 -18.64 6.19 3.39
C PRO A 39 -17.99 4.82 3.68
N LYS A 40 -17.67 4.04 2.65
CA LYS A 40 -16.96 2.75 2.81
C LYS A 40 -15.56 2.95 3.36
N ILE A 41 -14.78 3.89 2.77
CA ILE A 41 -13.43 4.19 3.28
C ILE A 41 -13.50 4.73 4.70
N ARG A 42 -14.49 5.56 5.01
CA ARG A 42 -14.70 6.06 6.37
C ARG A 42 -14.96 4.94 7.36
N ALA A 43 -15.84 4.00 7.05
CA ALA A 43 -16.15 2.86 7.91
C ALA A 43 -14.92 2.02 8.23
N GLU A 44 -14.07 1.73 7.23
CA GLU A 44 -12.83 0.98 7.46
C GLU A 44 -11.81 1.77 8.31
N ILE A 45 -11.75 3.07 8.12
CA ILE A 45 -10.91 3.95 8.96
C ILE A 45 -11.41 3.98 10.40
N ASP A 46 -12.73 4.06 10.60
CA ASP A 46 -13.34 4.13 11.93
C ASP A 46 -13.17 2.81 12.70
N TYR A 47 -13.04 1.69 12.00
CA TYR A 47 -12.70 0.40 12.58
C TYR A 47 -11.29 0.36 13.19
N LEU A 48 -10.33 1.08 12.60
CA LEU A 48 -8.97 1.16 13.12
C LEU A 48 -8.92 2.05 14.36
N GLN A 49 -8.21 1.63 15.40
CA GLN A 49 -8.11 2.42 16.64
C GLN A 49 -7.28 3.70 16.45
N PRO A 50 -7.53 4.76 17.27
CA PRO A 50 -6.64 5.90 17.34
C PRO A 50 -5.20 5.48 17.64
N GLY A 51 -4.23 6.10 16.98
CA GLY A 51 -2.82 5.72 17.09
C GLY A 51 -2.38 4.59 16.19
N TYR A 52 -3.32 3.83 15.60
CA TYR A 52 -2.98 2.73 14.69
C TYR A 52 -2.06 3.17 13.56
N THR A 53 -0.98 2.44 13.38
CA THR A 53 0.10 2.77 12.45
C THR A 53 0.33 1.63 11.47
N PHE A 54 0.27 1.91 10.18
CA PHE A 54 0.60 0.93 9.17
C PHE A 54 1.71 1.44 8.23
N GLN A 55 2.43 0.51 7.65
CA GLN A 55 3.53 0.77 6.73
C GLN A 55 3.32 0.02 5.42
N LEU A 56 3.56 0.70 4.31
CA LEU A 56 3.76 0.11 3.00
C LEU A 56 5.24 0.21 2.66
N SER A 57 5.85 -0.90 2.26
CA SER A 57 7.26 -0.96 1.87
C SER A 57 7.44 -1.74 0.57
N VAL A 58 8.60 -1.58 -0.05
CA VAL A 58 8.98 -2.29 -1.28
C VAL A 58 10.35 -2.92 -1.07
N GLN A 59 10.41 -4.26 -1.11
CA GLN A 59 11.64 -5.01 -0.89
C GLN A 59 12.74 -4.63 -1.88
N GLY A 60 13.97 -4.63 -1.40
CA GLY A 60 15.14 -4.25 -2.22
C GLY A 60 15.25 -2.76 -2.52
N THR A 61 14.43 -1.92 -1.87
CA THR A 61 14.49 -0.46 -1.99
C THR A 61 14.37 0.22 -0.62
N ASP A 62 14.65 1.53 -0.58
CA ASP A 62 14.39 2.40 0.58
C ASP A 62 12.96 2.99 0.59
N PHE A 63 12.05 2.47 -0.26
CA PHE A 63 10.73 3.02 -0.42
C PHE A 63 9.80 2.49 0.67
N ALA A 64 9.45 3.37 1.59
CA ALA A 64 8.46 3.10 2.61
C ALA A 64 7.57 4.32 2.86
N GLY A 65 6.32 4.06 3.14
CA GLY A 65 5.32 5.04 3.54
C GLY A 65 4.63 4.58 4.81
N THR A 66 4.85 5.30 5.93
CA THR A 66 4.23 4.97 7.22
C THR A 66 3.18 6.00 7.54
N CYS A 67 1.98 5.53 7.86
CA CYS A 67 0.81 6.33 8.17
C CYS A 67 0.29 5.97 9.56
N ARG A 68 0.00 6.99 10.39
CA ARG A 68 -0.59 6.84 11.73
C ARG A 68 -1.95 7.51 11.77
N ARG A 69 -2.95 6.79 12.27
CA ARG A 69 -4.29 7.33 12.53
C ARG A 69 -4.26 8.27 13.73
N THR A 70 -4.82 9.45 13.59
CA THR A 70 -5.00 10.43 14.67
C THR A 70 -6.33 10.18 15.41
N ASP A 71 -6.50 10.79 16.57
CA ASP A 71 -7.75 10.74 17.34
C ASP A 71 -8.94 11.31 16.54
N ALA A 72 -8.68 12.32 15.70
CA ALA A 72 -9.68 12.89 14.78
C ALA A 72 -10.01 11.99 13.57
N GLY A 73 -9.48 10.76 13.51
CA GLY A 73 -9.72 9.80 12.43
C GLY A 73 -9.03 10.16 11.11
N SER A 74 -8.12 11.13 11.08
CA SER A 74 -7.27 11.42 9.92
C SER A 74 -5.96 10.63 9.99
N PHE A 75 -5.27 10.51 8.85
CA PHE A 75 -3.94 9.93 8.81
C PHE A 75 -2.86 10.99 8.69
N LYS A 76 -1.77 10.79 9.42
CA LYS A 76 -0.54 11.58 9.32
C LYS A 76 0.62 10.69 8.92
N ARG A 77 1.56 11.24 8.18
CA ARG A 77 2.80 10.56 7.84
C ARG A 77 3.70 10.49 9.07
N VAL A 78 4.28 9.32 9.32
CA VAL A 78 5.32 9.13 10.34
C VAL A 78 6.68 9.19 9.64
N PRO A 79 7.59 10.10 10.04
CA PRO A 79 8.95 10.13 9.51
C PRO A 79 9.72 8.86 9.89
N PRO A 80 10.60 8.33 9.02
CA PRO A 80 11.38 7.11 9.31
C PRO A 80 12.21 7.21 10.60
N ALA A 81 12.67 8.41 10.95
CA ALA A 81 13.44 8.65 12.18
C ALA A 81 12.65 8.44 13.47
N ARG A 82 11.30 8.44 13.40
CA ARG A 82 10.41 8.22 14.54
C ARG A 82 9.90 6.79 14.65
N ILE A 83 10.21 5.93 13.70
CA ILE A 83 9.78 4.53 13.73
C ILE A 83 10.69 3.78 14.71
N ALA A 84 10.09 2.99 15.61
CA ALA A 84 10.79 2.12 16.53
C ALA A 84 11.70 1.16 15.76
N ARG A 85 12.96 1.05 16.20
CA ARG A 85 13.96 0.15 15.57
C ARG A 85 14.22 -1.09 16.42
N ASP A 86 13.85 -1.03 17.67
CA ASP A 86 14.01 -2.08 18.69
C ASP A 86 12.87 -3.11 18.67
N VAL A 87 11.83 -2.83 17.87
CA VAL A 87 10.64 -3.68 17.75
C VAL A 87 10.40 -4.03 16.28
N GLU A 88 10.14 -5.30 16.01
CA GLU A 88 9.80 -5.73 14.67
C GLU A 88 8.44 -5.16 14.25
N PRO A 89 8.36 -4.48 13.09
CA PRO A 89 7.10 -3.94 12.58
C PRO A 89 6.03 -5.03 12.41
N GLY A 90 4.83 -4.79 12.94
CA GLY A 90 3.72 -5.74 12.91
C GLY A 90 3.74 -6.81 14.01
N SER A 91 4.67 -6.74 14.97
CA SER A 91 4.75 -7.69 16.09
C SER A 91 3.74 -7.43 17.21
N GLY A 92 3.17 -6.22 17.25
CA GLY A 92 2.28 -5.78 18.34
C GLY A 92 2.99 -5.51 19.67
N LEU A 93 4.32 -5.55 19.70
CA LEU A 93 5.10 -5.26 20.90
C LEU A 93 5.33 -3.76 21.06
N PRO A 94 5.37 -3.22 22.31
CA PRO A 94 5.72 -1.84 22.56
C PRO A 94 7.22 -1.61 22.37
N SER A 95 7.61 -0.39 21.95
CA SER A 95 9.01 0.05 21.93
C SER A 95 9.51 0.39 23.32
N SER A 96 10.79 0.19 23.54
CA SER A 96 11.49 0.68 24.74
C SER A 96 11.64 2.21 24.75
N ASP A 97 11.61 2.83 23.59
CA ASP A 97 11.61 4.30 23.44
C ASP A 97 10.16 4.82 23.44
N PRO A 98 9.73 5.56 24.49
CA PRO A 98 8.36 6.09 24.57
C PRO A 98 8.03 7.12 23.51
N GLN A 99 9.02 7.70 22.83
CA GLN A 99 8.82 8.66 21.73
C GLN A 99 8.79 8.00 20.35
N ALA A 100 9.20 6.74 20.27
CA ALA A 100 9.18 5.99 19.02
C ALA A 100 7.75 5.51 18.70
N VAL A 101 7.47 5.43 17.43
CA VAL A 101 6.18 4.93 16.92
C VAL A 101 6.34 3.49 16.49
N THR A 102 5.61 2.59 17.11
CA THR A 102 5.51 1.19 16.68
C THR A 102 4.62 1.08 15.45
N VAL A 103 4.95 0.15 14.57
CA VAL A 103 4.16 -0.15 13.37
C VAL A 103 3.31 -1.38 13.65
N ASP A 104 1.99 -1.22 13.65
CA ASP A 104 1.05 -2.29 13.95
C ASP A 104 0.85 -3.25 12.77
N TYR A 105 0.95 -2.75 11.55
CA TYR A 105 0.73 -3.54 10.35
C TYR A 105 1.65 -3.15 9.20
N VAL A 106 2.20 -4.15 8.51
CA VAL A 106 3.07 -3.95 7.35
C VAL A 106 2.51 -4.64 6.12
N ILE A 107 2.52 -3.94 5.01
CA ILE A 107 2.32 -4.49 3.66
C ILE A 107 3.62 -4.29 2.90
N ASP A 108 4.31 -5.39 2.60
CA ASP A 108 5.63 -5.38 2.00
C ASP A 108 5.58 -5.96 0.59
N PHE A 109 5.70 -5.10 -0.41
CA PHE A 109 5.68 -5.50 -1.82
C PHE A 109 6.99 -6.17 -2.21
N ARG A 110 6.90 -7.31 -2.86
CA ARG A 110 8.03 -8.14 -3.25
C ARG A 110 9.01 -7.42 -4.18
N SER A 111 8.54 -6.49 -5.00
CA SER A 111 9.40 -5.69 -5.88
C SER A 111 8.69 -4.42 -6.36
N LEU A 112 9.49 -3.47 -6.87
CA LEU A 112 8.98 -2.22 -7.42
C LEU A 112 7.97 -2.41 -8.59
N PRO A 113 8.18 -3.31 -9.56
CA PRO A 113 7.18 -3.55 -10.61
C PRO A 113 5.84 -4.05 -10.07
N PHE A 114 5.81 -4.88 -9.03
CA PHE A 114 4.57 -5.31 -8.39
C PHE A 114 3.85 -4.16 -7.69
N ALA A 115 4.58 -3.37 -6.90
CA ALA A 115 4.03 -2.18 -6.26
C ALA A 115 3.46 -1.20 -7.30
N PHE A 116 4.20 -0.95 -8.39
CA PHE A 116 3.75 -0.09 -9.47
C PHE A 116 2.48 -0.60 -10.14
N ARG A 117 2.38 -1.90 -10.47
CA ARG A 117 1.17 -2.48 -11.09
C ARG A 117 -0.05 -2.33 -10.17
N CYS A 118 0.10 -2.61 -8.88
CA CYS A 118 -0.98 -2.41 -7.91
C CYS A 118 -1.40 -0.94 -7.84
N PHE A 119 -0.45 -0.04 -7.70
CA PHE A 119 -0.72 1.38 -7.51
C PHE A 119 -1.12 2.14 -8.79
N SER A 120 -0.85 1.60 -9.95
CA SER A 120 -1.29 2.14 -11.25
C SER A 120 -2.61 1.54 -11.76
N GLY A 121 -3.23 0.65 -11.00
CA GLY A 121 -4.47 -0.03 -11.40
C GLY A 121 -4.27 -1.10 -12.48
N GLY A 122 -3.02 -1.47 -12.77
CA GLY A 122 -2.70 -2.56 -13.69
C GLY A 122 -3.01 -3.95 -13.13
N GLU A 123 -3.12 -4.04 -11.80
CA GLU A 123 -3.39 -5.28 -11.07
C GLU A 123 -4.29 -5.00 -9.86
N THR A 124 -5.26 -5.86 -9.60
CA THR A 124 -6.10 -5.75 -8.40
C THR A 124 -5.36 -6.32 -7.19
N LEU A 125 -5.68 -5.81 -5.99
CA LEU A 125 -5.11 -6.37 -4.75
C LEU A 125 -5.40 -7.86 -4.59
N LYS A 126 -6.56 -8.34 -5.07
CA LYS A 126 -6.91 -9.77 -5.06
C LYS A 126 -5.98 -10.59 -5.94
N GLN A 127 -5.67 -10.11 -7.15
CA GLN A 127 -4.72 -10.75 -8.06
C GLN A 127 -3.30 -10.73 -7.47
N ALA A 128 -2.87 -9.56 -6.98
CA ALA A 128 -1.58 -9.38 -6.33
C ALA A 128 -1.38 -10.31 -5.12
N LEU A 129 -2.43 -10.54 -4.32
CA LEU A 129 -2.41 -11.51 -3.23
C LEU A 129 -2.25 -12.95 -3.77
N GLY A 130 -2.99 -13.30 -4.82
CA GLY A 130 -2.88 -14.63 -5.48
C GLY A 130 -1.50 -14.89 -6.08
N GLU A 131 -0.85 -13.87 -6.62
CA GLU A 131 0.51 -13.93 -7.17
C GLU A 131 1.61 -13.78 -6.10
N ARG A 132 1.24 -13.64 -4.83
CA ARG A 132 2.18 -13.34 -3.73
C ARG A 132 3.04 -12.11 -4.02
N ALA A 133 2.46 -11.10 -4.64
CA ALA A 133 3.12 -9.84 -5.00
C ALA A 133 3.49 -9.01 -3.77
N PHE A 134 2.85 -9.27 -2.63
CA PHE A 134 3.17 -8.68 -1.35
C PHE A 134 2.97 -9.68 -0.21
N SER A 135 3.65 -9.45 0.90
CA SER A 135 3.44 -10.10 2.19
C SER A 135 2.88 -9.11 3.20
N THR A 136 2.21 -9.64 4.20
CA THR A 136 1.64 -8.82 5.27
C THR A 136 2.11 -9.34 6.63
N ARG A 137 2.28 -8.43 7.59
CA ARG A 137 2.59 -8.73 8.99
C ARG A 137 1.74 -7.86 9.89
N GLY A 138 1.15 -8.44 10.91
CA GLY A 138 0.27 -7.78 11.86
C GLY A 138 -1.05 -8.54 12.06
N PRO A 139 -1.98 -8.00 12.87
CA PRO A 139 -3.27 -8.63 13.15
C PRO A 139 -4.14 -8.79 11.89
N ASN A 140 -4.74 -9.97 11.70
CA ASN A 140 -5.50 -10.29 10.49
C ASN A 140 -6.76 -9.43 10.31
N ASP A 141 -7.45 -9.08 11.40
CA ASP A 141 -8.67 -8.29 11.38
C ASP A 141 -8.43 -6.88 10.83
N THR A 142 -7.40 -6.21 11.33
CA THR A 142 -7.00 -4.89 10.82
C THR A 142 -6.43 -4.95 9.41
N GLY A 143 -5.78 -6.07 9.05
CA GLY A 143 -5.31 -6.33 7.69
C GLY A 143 -6.45 -6.41 6.68
N VAL A 144 -7.57 -7.01 7.06
CA VAL A 144 -8.79 -7.07 6.23
C VAL A 144 -9.33 -5.66 6.02
N ALA A 145 -9.48 -4.85 7.07
CA ALA A 145 -9.96 -3.47 7.00
C ALA A 145 -9.05 -2.62 6.07
N LEU A 146 -7.73 -2.71 6.23
CA LEU A 146 -6.78 -2.04 5.35
C LEU A 146 -6.91 -2.48 3.89
N THR A 147 -7.08 -3.79 3.64
CA THR A 147 -7.26 -4.32 2.28
C THR A 147 -8.53 -3.77 1.62
N TYR A 148 -9.64 -3.70 2.36
CA TYR A 148 -10.89 -3.09 1.87
C TYR A 148 -10.73 -1.60 1.63
N MET A 149 -10.11 -0.87 2.54
CA MET A 149 -9.81 0.55 2.39
C MET A 149 -8.98 0.82 1.14
N PHE A 150 -7.86 0.10 0.96
CA PHE A 150 -7.01 0.25 -0.23
C PHE A 150 -7.71 -0.17 -1.52
N THR A 151 -8.50 -1.24 -1.49
CA THR A 151 -9.29 -1.65 -2.66
C THR A 151 -10.28 -0.55 -3.05
N ALA A 152 -10.98 0.04 -2.09
CA ALA A 152 -11.91 1.14 -2.34
C ALA A 152 -11.18 2.37 -2.88
N LEU A 153 -10.02 2.69 -2.32
CA LEU A 153 -9.19 3.81 -2.74
C LEU A 153 -8.69 3.65 -4.18
N LEU A 154 -8.15 2.48 -4.52
CA LEU A 154 -7.71 2.17 -5.89
C LEU A 154 -8.87 2.19 -6.90
N LYS A 155 -10.07 1.71 -6.51
CA LYS A 155 -11.26 1.78 -7.35
C LYS A 155 -11.71 3.21 -7.63
N MET A 156 -11.59 4.11 -6.66
CA MET A 156 -11.90 5.53 -6.87
C MET A 156 -10.92 6.20 -7.81
N PHE A 157 -9.63 5.84 -7.74
CA PHE A 157 -8.60 6.40 -8.61
C PHE A 157 -8.71 5.92 -10.07
N PHE A 158 -8.84 4.60 -10.25
CA PHE A 158 -8.73 4.00 -11.58
C PHE A 158 -10.08 3.59 -12.17
N GLY A 159 -11.15 3.72 -11.39
CA GLY A 159 -12.49 3.31 -11.77
C GLY A 159 -12.65 1.79 -11.91
N TRP A 160 -13.90 1.33 -11.97
CA TRP A 160 -14.24 -0.08 -12.10
C TRP A 160 -13.75 -0.71 -13.42
N ARG A 161 -13.57 0.10 -14.47
CA ARG A 161 -13.16 -0.38 -15.80
C ARG A 161 -11.71 -0.89 -15.85
N ALA A 162 -10.82 -0.34 -15.03
CA ALA A 162 -9.43 -0.80 -14.96
C ALA A 162 -9.33 -2.16 -14.28
N ALA A 163 -10.13 -2.40 -13.22
CA ALA A 163 -10.16 -3.67 -12.50
C ALA A 163 -10.68 -4.85 -13.35
N TYR A 164 -11.50 -4.57 -14.39
CA TYR A 164 -12.07 -5.60 -15.27
C TYR A 164 -11.34 -5.77 -16.59
N ARG A 165 -10.52 -4.78 -17.00
CA ARG A 165 -9.82 -4.84 -18.29
C ARG A 165 -8.78 -5.95 -18.35
N ASN A 166 -8.20 -6.31 -17.23
CA ASN A 166 -7.15 -7.31 -17.09
C ASN A 166 -7.65 -8.65 -16.52
N ALA A 167 -8.95 -8.80 -16.29
CA ALA A 167 -9.51 -10.12 -15.97
C ALA A 167 -9.25 -11.05 -17.17
N PRO A 168 -8.59 -12.21 -16.98
CA PRO A 168 -8.42 -13.16 -18.05
C PRO A 168 -9.80 -13.47 -18.60
N LYS A 169 -9.99 -13.25 -19.93
CA LYS A 169 -11.23 -13.64 -20.60
C LYS A 169 -11.45 -15.12 -20.30
N ALA A 170 -12.44 -15.44 -19.48
CA ALA A 170 -12.80 -16.81 -19.25
C ALA A 170 -12.97 -17.43 -20.64
N ARG A 171 -12.13 -18.41 -20.98
CA ARG A 171 -12.32 -19.18 -22.22
C ARG A 171 -13.72 -19.76 -22.11
N ARG A 172 -14.66 -19.24 -22.92
CA ARG A 172 -15.92 -19.91 -23.17
C ARG A 172 -15.54 -21.28 -23.69
N ARG A 173 -15.64 -22.29 -22.84
CA ARG A 173 -15.67 -23.67 -23.31
C ARG A 173 -16.90 -23.74 -24.18
N ALA A 174 -16.67 -23.87 -25.49
CA ALA A 174 -17.70 -24.29 -26.41
C ALA A 174 -18.17 -25.67 -25.92
N ALA A 175 -19.42 -25.72 -25.55
CA ALA A 175 -20.14 -26.97 -25.40
C ALA A 175 -20.43 -27.51 -26.79
#